data_75efb8691f84b41939148236bf925a45
#
_entry.id   75efb8691f84b41939148236bf925a45
#
_cell.length_a   1.000
_cell.length_b   1.000
_cell.length_c   1.000
_cell.angle_alpha   90.00
_cell.angle_beta   90.00
_cell.angle_gamma   90.00
#
_symmetry.space_group_name_H-M   'P 1'
#
loop_
_entity.id
_entity.type
_entity.pdbx_description
1 polymer ?
#
loop_
_entity_poly.entity_id
_entity_poly.type
_entity_poly.pdbx_seq_one_letter_code
_entity_poly.pdbx_strand_id
1 'polypeptide(L)'
;MNLKEVEINIKKELRASMNGILSARMREAGMPFKLIFGVELPRLQNIACEFPQDEELANHLWQQNIRETRLMAIMLMPAESFTGETAASWADTMTTAEEAQILAMILLPKIPNAKETCISWLNEGKSLPAISACLCLRHMIVKGLAVTNEEKLLIEKFILQLQGKANLHLRKAIQALTDALEVE
;
A
#
# COMPACT_ATOMS: atom_id res chain seq x y z
N MET A 1 9.99 23.95 1.00
CA MET A 1 9.43 23.52 2.33
C MET A 1 10.58 22.96 3.17
N ASN A 2 10.65 23.24 4.47
CA ASN A 2 11.68 22.64 5.32
C ASN A 2 11.21 21.22 5.75
N LEU A 3 11.70 20.20 5.10
CA LEU A 3 11.35 18.81 5.37
C LEU A 3 11.45 18.41 6.85
N LYS A 4 12.51 18.84 7.53
CA LYS A 4 12.72 18.55 8.96
C LYS A 4 11.63 19.15 9.84
N GLU A 5 11.18 20.35 9.53
CA GLU A 5 10.12 21.02 10.28
C GLU A 5 8.77 20.33 10.08
N VAL A 6 8.46 19.94 8.85
CA VAL A 6 7.23 19.18 8.54
C VAL A 6 7.25 17.81 9.22
N GLU A 7 8.35 17.10 9.15
CA GLU A 7 8.52 15.82 9.85
C GLU A 7 8.31 15.94 11.37
N ILE A 8 8.87 16.98 12.00
CA ILE A 8 8.69 17.24 13.42
C ILE A 8 7.20 17.47 13.75
N ASN A 9 6.50 18.25 12.92
CA ASN A 9 5.08 18.52 13.09
C ASN A 9 4.23 17.25 12.92
N ILE A 10 4.51 16.43 11.89
CA ILE A 10 3.87 15.13 11.70
C ILE A 10 4.06 14.27 12.96
N LYS A 11 5.29 14.11 13.45
CA LYS A 11 5.56 13.30 14.65
C LYS A 11 4.92 13.85 15.90
N LYS A 12 4.73 15.17 16.00
CA LYS A 12 4.00 15.80 17.11
C LYS A 12 2.52 15.41 17.09
N GLU A 13 1.87 15.48 15.92
CA GLU A 13 0.46 15.07 15.74
C GLU A 13 0.26 13.57 15.98
N LEU A 14 1.18 12.72 15.51
CA LEU A 14 1.16 11.29 15.77
C LEU A 14 1.26 10.98 17.28
N ARG A 15 2.14 11.66 18.00
CA ARG A 15 2.27 11.52 19.46
C ARG A 15 1.03 11.99 20.20
N ALA A 16 0.44 13.11 19.78
CA ALA A 16 -0.79 13.64 20.38
C ALA A 16 -1.99 12.69 20.17
N SER A 17 -1.97 11.91 19.10
CA SER A 17 -3.01 10.94 18.72
C SER A 17 -2.68 9.50 19.14
N MET A 18 -1.64 9.27 19.93
CA MET A 18 -1.14 7.94 20.28
C MET A 18 -2.17 7.12 21.07
N ASN A 19 -2.32 5.85 20.68
CA ASN A 19 -3.08 4.85 21.42
C ASN A 19 -2.15 3.74 21.91
N GLY A 20 -1.77 3.81 23.18
CA GLY A 20 -0.82 2.88 23.80
C GLY A 20 -1.33 1.44 23.83
N ILE A 21 -2.65 1.22 24.00
CA ILE A 21 -3.25 -0.13 24.01
C ILE A 21 -3.14 -0.76 22.61
N LEU A 22 -3.50 -0.01 21.57
CA LEU A 22 -3.40 -0.50 20.18
C LEU A 22 -1.94 -0.72 19.78
N SER A 23 -1.04 0.19 20.15
CA SER A 23 0.41 0.06 19.95
C SER A 23 0.97 -1.22 20.60
N ALA A 24 0.56 -1.53 21.84
CA ALA A 24 0.99 -2.74 22.53
C ALA A 24 0.48 -4.00 21.80
N ARG A 25 -0.80 -4.06 21.44
CA ARG A 25 -1.38 -5.18 20.67
C ARG A 25 -0.70 -5.41 19.34
N MET A 26 -0.35 -4.35 18.61
CA MET A 26 0.36 -4.46 17.33
C MET A 26 1.77 -5.03 17.52
N ARG A 27 2.48 -4.64 18.57
CA ARG A 27 3.79 -5.21 18.91
C ARG A 27 3.69 -6.68 19.31
N GLU A 28 2.71 -7.04 20.15
CA GLU A 28 2.44 -8.43 20.54
C GLU A 28 2.07 -9.30 19.34
N ALA A 29 1.37 -8.74 18.35
CA ALA A 29 1.08 -9.40 17.08
C ALA A 29 2.30 -9.51 16.13
N GLY A 30 3.48 -9.03 16.54
CA GLY A 30 4.72 -9.18 15.78
C GLY A 30 4.91 -8.16 14.65
N MET A 31 4.26 -7.00 14.70
CA MET A 31 4.52 -5.96 13.69
C MET A 31 5.99 -5.53 13.68
N PRO A 32 6.65 -5.49 12.50
CA PRO A 32 8.11 -5.37 12.39
C PRO A 32 8.63 -3.93 12.45
N PHE A 33 7.92 -3.01 13.12
CA PHE A 33 8.35 -1.62 13.24
C PHE A 33 9.05 -1.35 14.55
N LYS A 34 10.12 -0.54 14.50
CA LYS A 34 10.82 -0.07 15.70
C LYS A 34 9.92 0.80 16.58
N LEU A 35 9.05 1.59 15.97
CA LEU A 35 8.10 2.45 16.67
C LEU A 35 6.71 2.32 16.06
N ILE A 36 5.72 2.20 16.93
CA ILE A 36 4.28 2.18 16.59
C ILE A 36 3.60 3.13 17.58
N PHE A 37 2.93 4.17 17.07
CA PHE A 37 2.12 5.06 17.89
C PHE A 37 0.74 4.47 18.20
N GLY A 38 0.26 3.56 17.37
CA GLY A 38 -1.07 2.96 17.47
C GLY A 38 -2.19 3.90 17.02
N VAL A 39 -1.89 4.84 16.14
CA VAL A 39 -2.91 5.74 15.58
C VAL A 39 -3.80 4.96 14.61
N GLU A 40 -5.10 5.05 14.81
CA GLU A 40 -6.08 4.41 13.94
C GLU A 40 -6.13 5.05 12.55
N LEU A 41 -6.44 4.26 11.53
CA LEU A 41 -6.40 4.70 10.13
C LEU A 41 -7.24 5.96 9.84
N PRO A 42 -8.48 6.11 10.35
CA PRO A 42 -9.27 7.33 10.10
C PRO A 42 -8.61 8.58 10.69
N ARG A 43 -8.00 8.47 11.88
CA ARG A 43 -7.28 9.59 12.49
C ARG A 43 -6.01 9.92 11.72
N LEU A 44 -5.30 8.88 11.24
CA LEU A 44 -4.10 9.04 10.42
C LEU A 44 -4.40 9.76 9.10
N GLN A 45 -5.52 9.42 8.45
CA GLN A 45 -6.00 10.11 7.26
C GLN A 45 -6.30 11.60 7.53
N ASN A 46 -6.95 11.89 8.65
CA ASN A 46 -7.22 13.28 9.03
C ASN A 46 -5.92 14.07 9.25
N ILE A 47 -4.92 13.46 9.92
CA ILE A 47 -3.61 14.08 10.09
C ILE A 47 -2.95 14.30 8.73
N ALA A 48 -2.97 13.31 7.84
CA ALA A 48 -2.35 13.45 6.53
C ALA A 48 -2.97 14.60 5.70
N CYS A 49 -4.28 14.84 5.82
CA CYS A 49 -4.94 15.97 5.14
C CYS A 49 -4.46 17.36 5.59
N GLU A 50 -3.78 17.46 6.74
CA GLU A 50 -3.24 18.74 7.24
C GLU A 50 -1.87 19.07 6.60
N PHE A 51 -1.29 18.13 5.85
CA PHE A 51 0.03 18.29 5.22
C PHE A 51 -0.08 18.24 3.69
N PRO A 52 0.80 18.97 2.97
CA PRO A 52 0.81 18.94 1.52
C PRO A 52 1.31 17.59 1.00
N GLN A 53 0.79 17.16 -0.14
CA GLN A 53 1.39 16.09 -0.91
C GLN A 53 2.74 16.55 -1.46
N ASP A 54 3.78 15.77 -1.20
CA ASP A 54 5.14 16.09 -1.63
C ASP A 54 5.96 14.80 -1.73
N GLU A 55 6.61 14.59 -2.88
CA GLU A 55 7.36 13.38 -3.20
C GLU A 55 8.56 13.17 -2.28
N GLU A 56 9.33 14.23 -2.01
CA GLU A 56 10.52 14.15 -1.18
C GLU A 56 10.14 13.83 0.27
N LEU A 57 9.08 14.46 0.78
CA LEU A 57 8.53 14.17 2.09
C LEU A 57 8.02 12.71 2.16
N ALA A 58 7.27 12.27 1.19
CA ALA A 58 6.73 10.91 1.17
C ALA A 58 7.85 9.86 1.15
N ASN A 59 8.86 10.03 0.29
CA ASN A 59 10.01 9.14 0.24
C ASN A 59 10.81 9.15 1.56
N HIS A 60 10.97 10.31 2.18
CA HIS A 60 11.64 10.43 3.48
C HIS A 60 10.87 9.71 4.60
N LEU A 61 9.54 9.85 4.64
CA LEU A 61 8.69 9.17 5.62
C LEU A 61 8.65 7.64 5.40
N TRP A 62 8.68 7.19 4.14
CA TRP A 62 8.69 5.77 3.78
C TRP A 62 9.93 5.05 4.30
N GLN A 63 11.08 5.70 4.32
CA GLN A 63 12.35 5.13 4.79
C GLN A 63 12.40 4.95 6.30
N GLN A 64 11.49 5.55 7.06
CA GLN A 64 11.49 5.46 8.52
C GLN A 64 10.93 4.11 8.99
N ASN A 65 11.54 3.55 10.05
CA ASN A 65 11.05 2.34 10.68
C ASN A 65 9.96 2.66 11.73
N ILE A 66 8.90 3.36 11.28
CA ILE A 66 7.75 3.79 12.06
C ILE A 66 6.49 3.47 11.25
N ARG A 67 5.53 2.72 11.85
CA ARG A 67 4.31 2.30 11.13
C ARG A 67 3.56 3.48 10.54
N GLU A 68 3.26 4.46 11.35
CA GLU A 68 2.40 5.58 10.96
C GLU A 68 3.05 6.48 9.91
N THR A 69 4.36 6.72 9.98
CA THR A 69 5.05 7.52 8.96
C THR A 69 5.05 6.82 7.60
N ARG A 70 5.17 5.50 7.56
CA ARG A 70 5.10 4.74 6.30
C ARG A 70 3.69 4.75 5.70
N LEU A 71 2.65 4.65 6.53
CA LEU A 71 1.27 4.80 6.05
C LEU A 71 0.98 6.23 5.58
N MET A 72 1.49 7.24 6.28
CA MET A 72 1.38 8.64 5.84
C MET A 72 2.15 8.90 4.53
N ALA A 73 3.29 8.25 4.33
CA ALA A 73 4.03 8.34 3.06
C ALA A 73 3.13 7.96 1.87
N ILE A 74 2.33 6.90 1.99
CA ILE A 74 1.37 6.48 0.95
C ILE A 74 0.31 7.57 0.70
N MET A 75 -0.15 8.26 1.75
CA MET A 75 -1.19 9.29 1.66
C MET A 75 -0.66 10.61 1.10
N LEU A 76 0.62 10.91 1.35
CA LEU A 76 1.27 12.17 0.97
C LEU A 76 2.04 12.09 -0.35
N MET A 77 2.20 10.90 -0.94
CA MET A 77 2.83 10.72 -2.25
C MET A 77 1.89 11.24 -3.35
N PRO A 78 2.33 12.22 -4.16
CA PRO A 78 1.59 12.60 -5.37
C PRO A 78 1.51 11.41 -6.34
N ALA A 79 0.32 11.14 -6.88
CA ALA A 79 0.13 9.98 -7.74
C ALA A 79 0.97 10.03 -9.03
N GLU A 80 1.15 11.21 -9.60
CA GLU A 80 1.97 11.47 -10.78
C GLU A 80 3.47 11.28 -10.55
N SER A 81 3.92 11.41 -9.29
CA SER A 81 5.33 11.17 -8.90
C SER A 81 5.61 9.71 -8.55
N PHE A 82 4.58 8.89 -8.34
CA PHE A 82 4.74 7.46 -8.04
C PHE A 82 5.04 6.66 -9.32
N THR A 83 6.23 6.89 -9.85
CA THR A 83 6.73 6.29 -11.09
C THR A 83 7.19 4.84 -10.90
N GLY A 84 7.54 4.17 -12.02
CA GLY A 84 8.01 2.79 -12.00
C GLY A 84 9.20 2.56 -11.06
N GLU A 85 10.17 3.48 -10.99
CA GLU A 85 11.34 3.37 -10.09
C GLU A 85 10.95 3.50 -8.62
N THR A 86 10.13 4.51 -8.28
CA THR A 86 9.64 4.71 -6.91
C THR A 86 8.75 3.54 -6.49
N ALA A 87 7.85 3.09 -7.37
CA ALA A 87 6.99 1.95 -7.11
C ALA A 87 7.78 0.66 -6.87
N ALA A 88 8.82 0.39 -7.67
CA ALA A 88 9.71 -0.75 -7.49
C ALA A 88 10.46 -0.68 -6.16
N SER A 89 11.04 0.48 -5.82
CA SER A 89 11.75 0.69 -4.55
C SER A 89 10.84 0.48 -3.33
N TRP A 90 9.61 0.98 -3.39
CA TRP A 90 8.64 0.78 -2.30
C TRP A 90 8.17 -0.68 -2.22
N ALA A 91 7.96 -1.34 -3.35
CA ALA A 91 7.61 -2.76 -3.41
C ALA A 91 8.70 -3.64 -2.76
N ASP A 92 9.98 -3.33 -2.99
CA ASP A 92 11.12 -4.05 -2.42
C ASP A 92 11.28 -3.86 -0.90
N THR A 93 10.88 -2.70 -0.40
CA THR A 93 11.04 -2.32 1.01
C THR A 93 9.76 -2.41 1.83
N MET A 94 8.66 -2.85 1.23
CA MET A 94 7.38 -3.12 1.90
C MET A 94 7.53 -4.23 2.92
N THR A 95 7.00 -4.05 4.13
CA THR A 95 7.21 -4.97 5.26
C THR A 95 5.93 -5.60 5.79
N THR A 96 4.76 -5.01 5.53
CA THR A 96 3.49 -5.47 6.10
C THR A 96 2.37 -5.56 5.07
N ALA A 97 1.42 -6.46 5.33
CA ALA A 97 0.18 -6.55 4.54
C ALA A 97 -0.68 -5.29 4.69
N GLU A 98 -0.57 -4.57 5.81
CA GLU A 98 -1.28 -3.30 6.00
C GLU A 98 -0.79 -2.23 5.02
N GLU A 99 0.54 -2.09 4.85
CA GLU A 99 1.12 -1.20 3.83
C GLU A 99 0.61 -1.55 2.44
N ALA A 100 0.61 -2.85 2.10
CA ALA A 100 0.13 -3.33 0.82
C ALA A 100 -1.35 -2.98 0.56
N GLN A 101 -2.20 -3.15 1.57
CA GLN A 101 -3.62 -2.84 1.50
C GLN A 101 -3.88 -1.33 1.34
N ILE A 102 -3.20 -0.51 2.15
CA ILE A 102 -3.37 0.95 2.11
C ILE A 102 -2.87 1.50 0.78
N LEU A 103 -1.74 1.02 0.27
CA LEU A 103 -1.21 1.39 -1.04
C LEU A 103 -2.20 1.06 -2.16
N ALA A 104 -2.79 -0.14 -2.15
CA ALA A 104 -3.80 -0.58 -3.11
C ALA A 104 -5.08 0.26 -3.09
N MET A 105 -5.45 0.82 -1.94
CA MET A 105 -6.69 1.58 -1.78
C MET A 105 -6.51 3.08 -2.06
N ILE A 106 -5.37 3.65 -1.71
CA ILE A 106 -5.20 5.11 -1.66
C ILE A 106 -4.40 5.64 -2.84
N LEU A 107 -3.28 5.00 -3.21
CA LEU A 107 -2.32 5.54 -4.17
C LEU A 107 -2.34 4.81 -5.52
N LEU A 108 -2.16 3.49 -5.54
CA LEU A 108 -2.06 2.71 -6.78
C LEU A 108 -3.19 2.95 -7.79
N PRO A 109 -4.48 3.06 -7.41
CA PRO A 109 -5.55 3.27 -8.39
C PRO A 109 -5.51 4.63 -9.08
N LYS A 110 -4.69 5.55 -8.59
CA LYS A 110 -4.59 6.93 -9.08
C LYS A 110 -3.38 7.18 -9.97
N ILE A 111 -2.41 6.26 -9.99
CA ILE A 111 -1.20 6.44 -10.79
C ILE A 111 -1.49 6.22 -12.29
N PRO A 112 -0.77 6.89 -13.20
CA PRO A 112 -1.05 6.84 -14.64
C PRO A 112 -1.04 5.43 -15.23
N ASN A 113 -0.10 4.56 -14.79
CA ASN A 113 0.07 3.20 -15.31
C ASN A 113 -0.30 2.16 -14.25
N ALA A 114 -1.44 2.36 -13.55
CA ALA A 114 -1.86 1.51 -12.43
C ALA A 114 -2.00 0.04 -12.81
N LYS A 115 -2.65 -0.24 -13.95
CA LYS A 115 -2.90 -1.61 -14.44
C LYS A 115 -1.59 -2.31 -14.77
N GLU A 116 -0.74 -1.67 -15.54
CA GLU A 116 0.57 -2.20 -15.97
C GLU A 116 1.49 -2.46 -14.76
N THR A 117 1.51 -1.54 -13.80
CA THR A 117 2.26 -1.70 -12.54
C THR A 117 1.77 -2.92 -11.75
N CYS A 118 0.45 -3.08 -11.62
CA CYS A 118 -0.13 -4.23 -10.94
C CYS A 118 0.20 -5.55 -11.64
N ILE A 119 0.08 -5.62 -12.96
CA ILE A 119 0.43 -6.81 -13.74
C ILE A 119 1.92 -7.15 -13.58
N SER A 120 2.81 -6.15 -13.61
CA SER A 120 4.23 -6.35 -13.36
C SER A 120 4.49 -6.94 -11.97
N TRP A 121 3.86 -6.42 -10.92
CA TRP A 121 4.03 -6.93 -9.56
C TRP A 121 3.49 -8.35 -9.36
N LEU A 122 2.43 -8.73 -10.07
CA LEU A 122 1.97 -10.12 -10.11
C LEU A 122 3.00 -11.04 -10.76
N ASN A 123 3.62 -10.60 -11.86
CA ASN A 123 4.68 -11.35 -12.56
C ASN A 123 5.95 -11.52 -11.71
N GLU A 124 6.34 -10.50 -10.93
CA GLU A 124 7.50 -10.58 -10.04
C GLU A 124 7.30 -11.61 -8.90
N GLY A 125 6.06 -11.86 -8.52
CA GLY A 125 5.72 -12.92 -7.56
C GLY A 125 6.11 -12.65 -6.12
N LYS A 126 6.45 -11.40 -5.74
CA LYS A 126 6.70 -10.99 -4.35
C LYS A 126 5.36 -10.86 -3.62
N SER A 127 5.25 -11.45 -2.42
CA SER A 127 3.99 -11.61 -1.70
C SER A 127 3.27 -10.28 -1.40
N LEU A 128 3.98 -9.27 -0.87
CA LEU A 128 3.35 -8.00 -0.46
C LEU A 128 2.96 -7.13 -1.66
N PRO A 129 3.81 -6.90 -2.68
CA PRO A 129 3.40 -6.23 -3.91
C PRO A 129 2.25 -6.94 -4.62
N ALA A 130 2.23 -8.28 -4.63
CA ALA A 130 1.13 -9.04 -5.21
C ALA A 130 -0.21 -8.82 -4.48
N ILE A 131 -0.19 -8.66 -3.14
CA ILE A 131 -1.40 -8.26 -2.38
C ILE A 131 -1.90 -6.90 -2.88
N SER A 132 -1.01 -5.91 -2.99
CA SER A 132 -1.37 -4.59 -3.50
C SER A 132 -1.94 -4.67 -4.92
N ALA A 133 -1.30 -5.41 -5.80
CA ALA A 133 -1.73 -5.58 -7.19
C ALA A 133 -3.12 -6.23 -7.30
N CYS A 134 -3.35 -7.34 -6.59
CA CYS A 134 -4.65 -8.02 -6.57
C CYS A 134 -5.77 -7.08 -6.10
N LEU A 135 -5.56 -6.37 -4.99
CA LEU A 135 -6.58 -5.50 -4.42
C LEU A 135 -6.83 -4.24 -5.28
N CYS A 136 -5.77 -3.69 -5.88
CA CYS A 136 -5.88 -2.55 -6.78
C CYS A 136 -6.63 -2.94 -8.07
N LEU A 137 -6.25 -4.02 -8.73
CA LEU A 137 -6.94 -4.52 -9.94
C LEU A 137 -8.40 -4.81 -9.65
N ARG A 138 -8.70 -5.54 -8.56
CA ARG A 138 -10.09 -5.75 -8.12
C ARG A 138 -10.86 -4.44 -7.98
N HIS A 139 -10.26 -3.44 -7.30
CA HIS A 139 -10.91 -2.15 -7.10
C HIS A 139 -11.19 -1.44 -8.43
N MET A 140 -10.24 -1.49 -9.36
CA MET A 140 -10.38 -0.87 -10.67
C MET A 140 -11.43 -1.59 -11.53
N ILE A 141 -11.46 -2.92 -11.53
CA ILE A 141 -12.46 -3.74 -12.24
C ILE A 141 -13.88 -3.44 -11.73
N VAL A 142 -14.07 -3.47 -10.42
CA VAL A 142 -15.37 -3.12 -9.81
C VAL A 142 -15.83 -1.70 -10.16
N LYS A 143 -14.89 -0.81 -10.46
CA LYS A 143 -15.16 0.55 -10.94
C LYS A 143 -15.31 0.69 -12.47
N GLY A 144 -15.29 -0.41 -13.19
CA GLY A 144 -15.51 -0.44 -14.64
C GLY A 144 -14.24 -0.40 -15.49
N LEU A 145 -13.07 -0.74 -14.92
CA LEU A 145 -11.88 -0.97 -15.74
C LEU A 145 -12.11 -2.18 -16.62
N ALA A 146 -12.06 -2.00 -17.92
CA ALA A 146 -12.12 -3.11 -18.86
C ALA A 146 -10.79 -3.90 -18.84
N VAL A 147 -10.91 -5.21 -18.76
CA VAL A 147 -9.79 -6.17 -18.85
C VAL A 147 -9.99 -7.00 -20.10
N THR A 148 -9.02 -7.00 -21.01
CA THR A 148 -9.09 -7.83 -22.22
C THR A 148 -8.96 -9.32 -21.87
N ASN A 149 -9.43 -10.21 -22.76
CA ASN A 149 -9.27 -11.66 -22.56
C ASN A 149 -7.79 -12.08 -22.42
N GLU A 150 -6.88 -11.42 -23.14
CA GLU A 150 -5.45 -11.69 -23.04
C GLU A 150 -4.89 -11.28 -21.68
N GLU A 151 -5.27 -10.10 -21.16
CA GLU A 151 -4.89 -9.63 -19.83
C GLU A 151 -5.46 -10.53 -18.74
N LYS A 152 -6.71 -10.97 -18.88
CA LYS A 152 -7.35 -11.91 -17.95
C LYS A 152 -6.57 -13.21 -17.86
N LEU A 153 -6.25 -13.83 -18.99
CA LEU A 153 -5.45 -15.07 -19.05
C LEU A 153 -4.05 -14.87 -18.44
N LEU A 154 -3.43 -13.71 -18.66
CA LEU A 154 -2.13 -13.38 -18.08
C LEU A 154 -2.20 -13.24 -16.56
N ILE A 155 -3.20 -12.54 -16.06
CA ILE A 155 -3.44 -12.37 -14.60
C ILE A 155 -3.71 -13.74 -13.96
N GLU A 156 -4.56 -14.57 -14.53
CA GLU A 156 -4.87 -15.92 -14.05
C GLU A 156 -3.62 -16.81 -13.98
N LYS A 157 -2.76 -16.74 -14.99
CA LYS A 157 -1.46 -17.44 -15.00
C LYS A 157 -0.58 -17.02 -13.83
N PHE A 158 -0.47 -15.72 -13.55
CA PHE A 158 0.33 -15.23 -12.42
C PHE A 158 -0.30 -15.61 -11.08
N ILE A 159 -1.62 -15.55 -10.95
CA ILE A 159 -2.35 -16.02 -9.77
C ILE A 159 -2.03 -17.50 -9.48
N LEU A 160 -2.06 -18.36 -10.47
CA LEU A 160 -1.73 -19.78 -10.31
C LEU A 160 -0.31 -19.99 -9.79
N GLN A 161 0.66 -19.21 -10.27
CA GLN A 161 2.04 -19.29 -9.78
C GLN A 161 2.19 -18.82 -8.32
N LEU A 162 1.36 -17.88 -7.87
CA LEU A 162 1.37 -17.35 -6.52
C LEU A 162 0.68 -18.25 -5.50
N GLN A 163 -0.33 -19.03 -5.90
CA GLN A 163 -1.16 -19.84 -4.99
C GLN A 163 -0.35 -20.80 -4.12
N GLY A 164 0.69 -21.43 -4.68
CA GLY A 164 1.54 -22.39 -3.96
C GLY A 164 2.38 -21.80 -2.83
N LYS A 165 2.59 -20.47 -2.82
CA LYS A 165 3.41 -19.74 -1.84
C LYS A 165 2.59 -18.74 -1.01
N ALA A 166 1.27 -18.67 -1.23
CA ALA A 166 0.41 -17.64 -0.69
C ALA A 166 0.17 -17.80 0.82
N ASN A 167 0.49 -16.75 1.58
CA ASN A 167 0.03 -16.60 2.96
C ASN A 167 -1.47 -16.22 3.00
N LEU A 168 -2.06 -16.12 4.20
CA LEU A 168 -3.49 -15.85 4.37
C LEU A 168 -3.93 -14.52 3.69
N HIS A 169 -3.13 -13.46 3.78
CA HIS A 169 -3.47 -12.16 3.20
C HIS A 169 -3.45 -12.23 1.66
N LEU A 170 -2.43 -12.86 1.09
CA LEU A 170 -2.33 -13.02 -0.37
C LEU A 170 -3.45 -13.92 -0.91
N ARG A 171 -3.79 -15.02 -0.22
CA ARG A 171 -4.92 -15.88 -0.62
C ARG A 171 -6.24 -15.11 -0.68
N LYS A 172 -6.52 -14.29 0.33
CA LYS A 172 -7.72 -13.44 0.35
C LYS A 172 -7.72 -12.40 -0.77
N ALA A 173 -6.57 -11.80 -1.06
CA ALA A 173 -6.44 -10.84 -2.14
C ALA A 173 -6.62 -11.49 -3.52
N ILE A 174 -6.04 -12.67 -3.73
CA ILE A 174 -6.21 -13.48 -4.94
C ILE A 174 -7.69 -13.84 -5.12
N GLN A 175 -8.34 -14.39 -4.10
CA GLN A 175 -9.76 -14.75 -4.19
C GLN A 175 -10.62 -13.55 -4.58
N ALA A 176 -10.40 -12.39 -3.92
CA ALA A 176 -11.15 -11.18 -4.21
C ALA A 176 -10.95 -10.66 -5.66
N LEU A 177 -9.76 -10.85 -6.23
CA LEU A 177 -9.50 -10.52 -7.63
C LEU A 177 -10.16 -11.53 -8.57
N THR A 178 -10.05 -12.84 -8.30
CA THR A 178 -10.69 -13.91 -9.10
C THR A 178 -12.20 -13.69 -9.17
N ASP A 179 -12.84 -13.45 -8.03
CA ASP A 179 -14.28 -13.17 -7.98
C ASP A 179 -14.68 -11.98 -8.86
N ALA A 180 -13.85 -10.93 -8.90
CA ALA A 180 -14.10 -9.75 -9.74
C ALA A 180 -13.94 -10.03 -11.24
N LEU A 181 -13.00 -10.89 -11.62
CA LEU A 181 -12.76 -11.30 -13.01
C LEU A 181 -13.85 -12.25 -13.57
N GLU A 182 -14.59 -12.94 -12.70
CA GLU A 182 -15.69 -13.83 -13.11
C GLU A 182 -17.01 -13.09 -13.37
N VAL A 183 -17.16 -11.88 -12.84
CA VAL A 183 -18.40 -11.08 -12.95
C VAL A 183 -18.45 -10.25 -14.25
N GLU A 184 -17.33 -10.07 -14.94
CA GLU A 184 -17.26 -9.45 -16.29
C GLU A 184 -17.54 -10.46 -17.39
#